data_03b5d8cb09237188f09b24a5a067fe64
#
_entry.id   03b5d8cb09237188f09b24a5a067fe64
#
_cell.length_a   1.000
_cell.length_b   1.000
_cell.length_c   1.000
_cell.angle_alpha   90.00
_cell.angle_beta   90.00
_cell.angle_gamma   90.00
#
_symmetry.space_group_name_H-M   'P 1'
#
loop_
_entity.id
_entity.type
_entity.pdbx_description
1 polymer ?
#
loop_
_entity_poly.entity_id
_entity_poly.type
_entity_poly.pdbx_seq_one_letter_code
_entity_poly.pdbx_strand_id
1 'polypeptide(L)'
;MACKHLLMVVRKQKLPFLESLLARQDVFVLDLDQPYGNAGCILMASGQGRRFGENKLLTDLAGKPLIQWALDASAGLFTHRLVVTVHKEIEQLCLSQDIPVLLHPFPDRNDMIRLGMGEISSFIDRCAFLPSDQPMILPETIASLLLCAKNLPDFIWRPCSSDTVGSPVIFPSCFFEELKNLPPKKGGNVIVSRYPNLVRTLPVSYSEELKDIDTKEELLAVSQYFE
;
A
#
# COMPACT_ATOMS: atom_id res chain seq x y z
N MET A 1 12.97 -20.37 20.26
CA MET A 1 14.10 -19.43 20.47
C MET A 1 13.55 -18.04 20.23
N ALA A 2 13.51 -17.15 21.21
CA ALA A 2 13.10 -15.77 21.01
C ALA A 2 14.12 -15.07 20.12
N CYS A 3 13.68 -14.45 19.06
CA CYS A 3 14.52 -13.65 18.18
C CYS A 3 15.06 -12.46 18.98
N LYS A 4 16.37 -12.43 19.23
CA LYS A 4 17.03 -11.37 20.01
C LYS A 4 17.49 -10.20 19.11
N HIS A 5 16.72 -9.85 18.09
CA HIS A 5 17.05 -8.75 17.19
C HIS A 5 16.14 -7.56 17.48
N LEU A 6 16.74 -6.39 17.57
CA LEU A 6 16.02 -5.13 17.69
C LEU A 6 15.70 -4.61 16.29
N LEU A 7 14.42 -4.47 15.96
CA LEU A 7 14.00 -3.72 14.76
C LEU A 7 13.93 -2.23 15.11
N MET A 8 14.69 -1.41 14.41
CA MET A 8 14.62 0.03 14.54
C MET A 8 14.07 0.64 13.26
N VAL A 9 13.00 1.41 13.39
CA VAL A 9 12.39 2.16 12.30
C VAL A 9 12.91 3.58 12.34
N VAL A 10 13.44 4.07 11.22
CA VAL A 10 14.06 5.40 11.14
C VAL A 10 13.63 6.16 9.88
N ARG A 11 13.61 7.50 10.01
CA ARG A 11 13.72 8.42 8.88
C ARG A 11 15.10 9.06 8.95
N LYS A 12 15.88 8.94 7.88
CA LYS A 12 17.30 9.36 7.82
C LYS A 12 17.56 10.77 8.34
N GLN A 13 16.63 11.68 8.11
CA GLN A 13 16.77 13.09 8.54
C GLN A 13 16.77 13.29 10.06
N LYS A 14 16.50 12.26 10.87
CA LYS A 14 16.30 12.40 12.33
C LYS A 14 17.36 11.70 13.19
N LEU A 15 18.36 11.02 12.60
CA LEU A 15 19.32 10.22 13.39
C LEU A 15 20.79 10.52 13.02
N PRO A 16 21.45 11.48 13.71
CA PRO A 16 22.88 11.76 13.47
C PRO A 16 23.84 10.61 13.86
N PHE A 17 23.37 9.57 14.54
CA PHE A 17 24.15 8.39 14.98
C PHE A 17 23.76 7.09 14.24
N LEU A 18 23.08 7.20 13.10
CA LEU A 18 22.60 6.04 12.33
C LEU A 18 23.73 5.08 11.93
N GLU A 19 24.91 5.60 11.59
CA GLU A 19 26.06 4.79 11.20
C GLU A 19 26.53 3.84 12.30
N SER A 20 26.52 4.30 13.56
CA SER A 20 26.89 3.47 14.70
C SER A 20 25.88 2.35 14.99
N LEU A 21 24.60 2.58 14.65
CA LEU A 21 23.53 1.60 14.79
C LEU A 21 23.55 0.56 13.67
N LEU A 22 23.84 0.99 12.43
CA LEU A 22 23.99 0.10 11.26
C LEU A 22 25.17 -0.88 11.42
N ALA A 23 26.19 -0.52 12.20
CA ALA A 23 27.34 -1.38 12.49
C ALA A 23 27.01 -2.53 13.49
N ARG A 24 25.84 -2.51 14.15
CA ARG A 24 25.43 -3.54 15.11
C ARG A 24 24.78 -4.72 14.37
N GLN A 25 25.21 -5.94 14.68
CA GLN A 25 24.66 -7.18 14.10
C GLN A 25 23.29 -7.58 14.67
N ASP A 26 22.89 -6.99 15.79
CA ASP A 26 21.63 -7.28 16.48
C ASP A 26 20.53 -6.24 16.19
N VAL A 27 20.80 -5.26 15.32
CA VAL A 27 19.86 -4.19 14.97
C VAL A 27 19.52 -4.27 13.50
N PHE A 28 18.24 -4.41 13.18
CA PHE A 28 17.70 -4.22 11.84
C PHE A 28 17.14 -2.81 11.71
N VAL A 29 17.62 -2.06 10.74
CA VAL A 29 17.15 -0.70 10.48
C VAL A 29 16.18 -0.72 9.30
N LEU A 30 14.96 -0.26 9.54
CA LEU A 30 13.95 -0.01 8.52
C LEU A 30 13.97 1.49 8.20
N ASP A 31 14.52 1.86 7.05
CA ASP A 31 14.60 3.25 6.60
C ASP A 31 13.35 3.60 5.79
N LEU A 32 12.55 4.55 6.27
CA LEU A 32 11.30 4.97 5.61
C LEU A 32 11.50 6.02 4.51
N ASP A 33 12.75 6.48 4.29
CA ASP A 33 13.05 7.51 3.30
C ASP A 33 13.75 6.94 2.05
N GLN A 34 13.72 5.62 1.83
CA GLN A 34 14.31 5.01 0.65
C GLN A 34 13.47 3.84 0.10
N PRO A 35 13.49 3.63 -1.24
CA PRO A 35 12.85 2.48 -1.85
C PRO A 35 13.49 1.14 -1.46
N TYR A 36 12.66 0.11 -1.32
CA TYR A 36 13.09 -1.27 -1.04
C TYR A 36 13.16 -2.10 -2.34
N GLY A 37 14.30 -1.99 -3.03
CA GLY A 37 14.47 -2.63 -4.33
C GLY A 37 13.70 -1.89 -5.43
N ASN A 38 13.45 -2.56 -6.55
CA ASN A 38 12.73 -1.99 -7.69
C ASN A 38 11.23 -2.27 -7.58
N ALA A 39 10.59 -1.69 -6.57
CA ALA A 39 9.19 -1.89 -6.26
C ALA A 39 8.31 -0.75 -6.77
N GLY A 40 7.16 -1.11 -7.38
CA GLY A 40 6.10 -0.16 -7.72
C GLY A 40 4.93 -0.22 -6.76
N CYS A 41 4.15 0.85 -6.70
CA CYS A 41 2.89 0.94 -5.97
C CYS A 41 1.79 1.49 -6.86
N ILE A 42 0.68 0.78 -6.94
CA ILE A 42 -0.58 1.26 -7.51
C ILE A 42 -1.53 1.57 -6.36
N LEU A 43 -1.81 2.86 -6.14
CA LEU A 43 -2.84 3.31 -5.21
C LEU A 43 -4.19 3.26 -5.90
N MET A 44 -5.10 2.46 -5.35
CA MET A 44 -6.41 2.18 -5.95
C MET A 44 -7.44 3.18 -5.46
N ALA A 45 -7.73 4.21 -6.26
CA ALA A 45 -8.54 5.37 -5.87
C ALA A 45 -9.82 5.54 -6.72
N SER A 46 -10.40 4.45 -7.26
CA SER A 46 -11.61 4.50 -8.12
C SER A 46 -12.88 4.01 -7.40
N GLY A 47 -12.87 3.89 -6.07
CA GLY A 47 -14.03 3.49 -5.29
C GLY A 47 -15.18 4.49 -5.43
N GLN A 48 -16.39 4.04 -5.78
CA GLN A 48 -17.54 4.92 -6.05
C GLN A 48 -18.21 5.49 -4.79
N GLY A 49 -17.78 5.11 -3.57
CA GLY A 49 -18.32 5.64 -2.32
C GLY A 49 -19.85 5.59 -2.16
N ARG A 50 -20.56 4.65 -2.81
CA ARG A 50 -22.03 4.62 -2.92
C ARG A 50 -22.75 4.73 -1.58
N ARG A 51 -22.18 4.18 -0.51
CA ARG A 51 -22.73 4.22 0.86
C ARG A 51 -22.40 5.53 1.57
N PHE A 52 -21.42 6.27 1.07
CA PHE A 52 -20.94 7.52 1.66
C PHE A 52 -21.75 8.74 1.16
N GLY A 53 -22.39 8.63 -0.02
CA GLY A 53 -23.18 9.71 -0.64
C GLY A 53 -22.34 10.76 -1.38
N GLU A 54 -21.03 10.69 -1.25
CA GLU A 54 -20.03 11.58 -1.86
C GLU A 54 -18.73 10.81 -2.11
N ASN A 55 -17.71 11.45 -2.69
CA ASN A 55 -16.41 10.81 -2.85
C ASN A 55 -15.71 10.67 -1.49
N LYS A 56 -15.84 9.50 -0.86
CA LYS A 56 -15.28 9.22 0.48
C LYS A 56 -13.79 9.54 0.60
N LEU A 57 -13.03 9.40 -0.49
CA LEU A 57 -11.58 9.61 -0.48
C LEU A 57 -11.18 11.08 -0.28
N LEU A 58 -12.12 12.01 -0.53
CA LEU A 58 -11.92 13.44 -0.30
C LEU A 58 -12.50 13.95 1.02
N THR A 59 -13.19 13.07 1.76
CA THR A 59 -13.74 13.45 3.07
C THR A 59 -12.61 13.70 4.06
N ASP A 60 -12.77 14.74 4.87
CA ASP A 60 -11.79 15.09 5.90
C ASP A 60 -11.70 14.01 6.98
N LEU A 61 -10.47 13.61 7.30
CA LEU A 61 -10.10 12.82 8.45
C LEU A 61 -8.91 13.50 9.14
N ALA A 62 -9.16 14.09 10.29
CA ALA A 62 -8.15 14.76 11.10
C ALA A 62 -7.35 15.83 10.32
N GLY A 63 -8.07 16.68 9.58
CA GLY A 63 -7.52 17.85 8.90
C GLY A 63 -6.94 17.60 7.51
N LYS A 64 -7.11 16.39 6.94
CA LYS A 64 -6.70 16.10 5.56
C LYS A 64 -7.62 15.08 4.88
N PRO A 65 -7.72 15.07 3.52
CA PRO A 65 -8.53 14.10 2.80
C PRO A 65 -8.14 12.65 3.13
N LEU A 66 -9.11 11.74 3.19
CA LEU A 66 -8.90 10.32 3.52
C LEU A 66 -7.79 9.67 2.68
N ILE A 67 -7.75 9.93 1.36
CA ILE A 67 -6.70 9.42 0.48
C ILE A 67 -5.29 9.87 0.89
N GLN A 68 -5.15 11.06 1.50
CA GLN A 68 -3.86 11.62 1.85
C GLN A 68 -3.07 10.73 2.82
N TRP A 69 -3.77 10.00 3.69
CA TRP A 69 -3.15 9.05 4.61
C TRP A 69 -2.42 7.93 3.88
N ALA A 70 -3.04 7.35 2.84
CA ALA A 70 -2.38 6.32 2.03
C ALA A 70 -1.25 6.89 1.16
N LEU A 71 -1.41 8.14 0.65
CA LEU A 71 -0.35 8.84 -0.07
C LEU A 71 0.86 9.08 0.82
N ASP A 72 0.66 9.54 2.05
CA ASP A 72 1.72 9.79 3.02
C ASP A 72 2.40 8.50 3.47
N ALA A 73 1.60 7.45 3.78
CA ALA A 73 2.12 6.16 4.23
C ALA A 73 3.00 5.47 3.18
N SER A 74 2.75 5.72 1.90
CA SER A 74 3.52 5.13 0.78
C SER A 74 4.67 6.01 0.28
N ALA A 75 4.81 7.23 0.81
CA ALA A 75 5.81 8.20 0.33
C ALA A 75 7.24 7.70 0.59
N GLY A 76 8.11 7.82 -0.43
CA GLY A 76 9.52 7.46 -0.33
C GLY A 76 9.85 5.96 -0.37
N LEU A 77 8.86 5.07 -0.25
CA LEU A 77 9.06 3.61 -0.11
C LEU A 77 9.18 2.88 -1.45
N PHE A 78 8.75 3.51 -2.55
CA PHE A 78 8.67 2.89 -3.88
C PHE A 78 9.48 3.67 -4.91
N THR A 79 10.06 2.96 -5.89
CA THR A 79 10.73 3.59 -7.04
C THR A 79 9.72 4.20 -8.01
N HIS A 80 8.55 3.58 -8.12
CA HIS A 80 7.44 4.04 -8.97
C HIS A 80 6.14 4.01 -8.17
N ARG A 81 5.45 5.13 -8.12
CA ARG A 81 4.17 5.26 -7.44
C ARG A 81 3.17 5.89 -8.39
N LEU A 82 2.00 5.27 -8.52
CA LEU A 82 0.94 5.70 -9.43
C LEU A 82 -0.41 5.62 -8.73
N VAL A 83 -1.16 6.70 -8.73
CA VAL A 83 -2.58 6.71 -8.34
C VAL A 83 -3.42 6.38 -9.56
N VAL A 84 -4.36 5.45 -9.44
CA VAL A 84 -5.30 5.12 -10.52
C VAL A 84 -6.71 5.46 -10.06
N THR A 85 -7.37 6.37 -10.77
CA THR A 85 -8.65 6.94 -10.36
C THR A 85 -9.63 7.20 -11.51
N VAL A 86 -10.93 7.22 -11.20
CA VAL A 86 -12.01 7.71 -12.09
C VAL A 86 -12.45 9.14 -11.72
N HIS A 87 -11.89 9.71 -10.67
CA HIS A 87 -12.32 10.98 -10.07
C HIS A 87 -11.36 12.11 -10.44
N LYS A 88 -11.87 13.14 -11.14
CA LYS A 88 -11.10 14.31 -11.55
C LYS A 88 -10.56 15.11 -10.36
N GLU A 89 -11.29 15.16 -9.26
CA GLU A 89 -10.90 15.87 -8.06
C GLU A 89 -9.67 15.20 -7.39
N ILE A 90 -9.58 13.86 -7.45
CA ILE A 90 -8.40 13.11 -6.98
C ILE A 90 -7.22 13.33 -7.93
N GLU A 91 -7.46 13.35 -9.24
CA GLU A 91 -6.43 13.71 -10.22
C GLU A 91 -5.83 15.09 -9.89
N GLN A 92 -6.69 16.11 -9.70
CA GLN A 92 -6.26 17.47 -9.36
C GLN A 92 -5.46 17.52 -8.05
N LEU A 93 -5.92 16.80 -7.03
CA LEU A 93 -5.20 16.68 -5.76
C LEU A 93 -3.79 16.08 -5.96
N CYS A 94 -3.67 15.00 -6.72
CA CYS A 94 -2.40 14.35 -7.00
C CYS A 94 -1.45 15.26 -7.80
N LEU A 95 -1.96 15.91 -8.85
CA LEU A 95 -1.17 16.82 -9.68
C LEU A 95 -0.67 18.03 -8.89
N SER A 96 -1.44 18.54 -7.92
CA SER A 96 -1.01 19.65 -7.04
C SER A 96 0.15 19.27 -6.12
N GLN A 97 0.44 17.98 -5.96
CA GLN A 97 1.50 17.42 -5.12
C GLN A 97 2.59 16.70 -5.92
N ASP A 98 2.61 16.87 -7.25
CA ASP A 98 3.54 16.17 -8.18
C ASP A 98 3.49 14.64 -8.05
N ILE A 99 2.30 14.09 -7.72
CA ILE A 99 2.10 12.64 -7.61
C ILE A 99 1.59 12.10 -8.95
N PRO A 100 2.28 11.11 -9.57
CA PRO A 100 1.82 10.48 -10.79
C PRO A 100 0.41 9.90 -10.63
N VAL A 101 -0.48 10.25 -11.55
CA VAL A 101 -1.88 9.84 -11.52
C VAL A 101 -2.39 9.48 -12.92
N LEU A 102 -3.18 8.42 -12.99
CA LEU A 102 -3.86 7.97 -14.20
C LEU A 102 -5.37 8.10 -14.02
N LEU A 103 -5.98 9.06 -14.74
CA LEU A 103 -7.42 9.21 -14.82
C LEU A 103 -7.97 8.28 -15.91
N HIS A 104 -9.04 7.54 -15.63
CA HIS A 104 -9.67 6.63 -16.59
C HIS A 104 -11.19 6.57 -16.40
N PRO A 105 -11.96 6.16 -17.44
CA PRO A 105 -13.42 6.11 -17.37
C PRO A 105 -14.00 4.77 -16.88
N PHE A 106 -13.17 3.75 -16.63
CA PHE A 106 -13.62 2.39 -16.38
C PHE A 106 -13.90 2.16 -14.89
N PRO A 107 -15.07 1.63 -14.50
CA PRO A 107 -15.44 1.51 -13.09
C PRO A 107 -14.89 0.25 -12.40
N ASP A 108 -14.41 -0.73 -13.15
CA ASP A 108 -14.11 -2.05 -12.62
C ASP A 108 -12.67 -2.17 -12.10
N ARG A 109 -12.50 -2.97 -11.04
CA ARG A 109 -11.20 -3.15 -10.36
C ARG A 109 -10.13 -3.78 -11.26
N ASN A 110 -10.51 -4.71 -12.15
CA ASN A 110 -9.60 -5.30 -13.13
C ASN A 110 -9.04 -4.25 -14.10
N ASP A 111 -9.82 -3.24 -14.49
CA ASP A 111 -9.36 -2.19 -15.38
C ASP A 111 -8.35 -1.27 -14.71
N MET A 112 -8.56 -0.90 -13.44
CA MET A 112 -7.56 -0.16 -12.66
C MET A 112 -6.22 -0.89 -12.61
N ILE A 113 -6.27 -2.20 -12.30
CA ILE A 113 -5.06 -3.04 -12.20
C ILE A 113 -4.38 -3.11 -13.58
N ARG A 114 -5.13 -3.43 -14.64
CA ARG A 114 -4.62 -3.52 -16.00
C ARG A 114 -3.95 -2.23 -16.46
N LEU A 115 -4.62 -1.09 -16.27
CA LEU A 115 -4.13 0.22 -16.68
C LEU A 115 -2.89 0.61 -15.87
N GLY A 116 -2.95 0.52 -14.54
CA GLY A 116 -1.82 0.83 -13.69
C GLY A 116 -0.60 -0.05 -13.97
N MET A 117 -0.80 -1.35 -14.17
CA MET A 117 0.27 -2.27 -14.57
C MET A 117 0.81 -1.96 -15.96
N GLY A 118 -0.02 -1.49 -16.90
CA GLY A 118 0.42 -1.04 -18.21
C GLY A 118 1.44 0.07 -18.15
N GLU A 119 1.27 1.01 -17.22
CA GLU A 119 2.16 2.17 -17.04
C GLU A 119 3.49 1.82 -16.37
N ILE A 120 3.49 0.98 -15.32
CA ILE A 120 4.67 0.83 -14.47
C ILE A 120 5.37 -0.52 -14.53
N SER A 121 4.74 -1.57 -15.10
CA SER A 121 5.26 -2.96 -14.99
C SER A 121 6.61 -3.19 -15.66
N SER A 122 6.97 -2.40 -16.68
CA SER A 122 8.28 -2.51 -17.35
C SER A 122 9.45 -1.97 -16.54
N PHE A 123 9.18 -1.23 -15.48
CA PHE A 123 10.19 -0.54 -14.66
C PHE A 123 10.43 -1.19 -13.30
N ILE A 124 9.63 -2.21 -12.94
CA ILE A 124 9.60 -2.78 -11.59
C ILE A 124 9.70 -4.31 -11.61
N ASP A 125 10.16 -4.90 -10.52
CA ASP A 125 10.21 -6.36 -10.32
C ASP A 125 9.12 -6.89 -9.37
N ARG A 126 8.42 -5.99 -8.68
CA ARG A 126 7.27 -6.28 -7.81
C ARG A 126 6.32 -5.09 -7.74
N CYS A 127 5.04 -5.34 -7.54
CA CYS A 127 4.02 -4.30 -7.46
C CYS A 127 3.15 -4.48 -6.22
N ALA A 128 3.03 -3.42 -5.41
CA ALA A 128 2.07 -3.32 -4.33
C ALA A 128 0.77 -2.70 -4.83
N PHE A 129 -0.36 -3.29 -4.44
CA PHE A 129 -1.69 -2.70 -4.63
C PHE A 129 -2.19 -2.21 -3.27
N LEU A 130 -2.23 -0.89 -3.13
CA LEU A 130 -2.60 -0.20 -1.89
C LEU A 130 -3.99 0.43 -2.05
N PRO A 131 -5.00 0.02 -1.27
CA PRO A 131 -6.27 0.73 -1.19
C PRO A 131 -6.07 2.15 -0.66
N SER A 132 -6.82 3.11 -1.21
CA SER A 132 -6.72 4.51 -0.80
C SER A 132 -7.66 4.87 0.35
N ASP A 133 -8.43 3.91 0.86
CA ASP A 133 -9.42 4.02 1.93
C ASP A 133 -9.01 3.31 3.23
N GLN A 134 -7.72 2.97 3.37
CA GLN A 134 -7.10 2.42 4.59
C GLN A 134 -6.20 3.47 5.26
N PRO A 135 -6.75 4.42 6.02
CA PRO A 135 -5.97 5.53 6.58
C PRO A 135 -5.01 5.12 7.70
N MET A 136 -5.25 3.97 8.34
CA MET A 136 -4.48 3.51 9.49
C MET A 136 -3.25 2.68 9.11
N ILE A 137 -3.06 2.36 7.81
CA ILE A 137 -1.88 1.59 7.37
C ILE A 137 -0.59 2.35 7.69
N LEU A 138 0.33 1.70 8.39
CA LEU A 138 1.58 2.33 8.79
C LEU A 138 2.66 2.22 7.69
N PRO A 139 3.47 3.27 7.50
CA PRO A 139 4.64 3.21 6.62
C PRO A 139 5.58 2.05 6.97
N GLU A 140 5.73 1.76 8.28
CA GLU A 140 6.53 0.67 8.82
C GLU A 140 6.04 -0.70 8.35
N THR A 141 4.74 -0.90 8.29
CA THR A 141 4.13 -2.13 7.79
C THR A 141 4.40 -2.30 6.30
N ILE A 142 4.23 -1.23 5.51
CA ILE A 142 4.51 -1.25 4.06
C ILE A 142 6.00 -1.55 3.82
N ALA A 143 6.91 -0.87 4.51
CA ALA A 143 8.34 -1.06 4.38
C ALA A 143 8.78 -2.48 4.80
N SER A 144 8.20 -3.02 5.87
CA SER A 144 8.46 -4.40 6.32
C SER A 144 7.99 -5.43 5.30
N LEU A 145 6.82 -5.24 4.68
CA LEU A 145 6.34 -6.08 3.58
C LEU A 145 7.27 -6.03 2.37
N LEU A 146 7.75 -4.84 2.01
CA LEU A 146 8.70 -4.64 0.91
C LEU A 146 10.04 -5.33 1.19
N LEU A 147 10.52 -5.27 2.44
CA LEU A 147 11.74 -5.97 2.86
C LEU A 147 11.56 -7.49 2.78
N CYS A 148 10.43 -8.01 3.22
CA CYS A 148 10.08 -9.42 3.08
C CYS A 148 10.02 -9.84 1.60
N ALA A 149 9.36 -9.05 0.76
CA ALA A 149 9.25 -9.31 -0.67
C ALA A 149 10.61 -9.20 -1.41
N LYS A 150 11.53 -8.35 -0.93
CA LYS A 150 12.89 -8.28 -1.44
C LYS A 150 13.69 -9.54 -1.12
N ASN A 151 13.56 -10.05 0.12
CA ASN A 151 14.33 -11.20 0.60
C ASN A 151 13.78 -12.55 0.11
N LEU A 152 12.47 -12.63 -0.13
CA LEU A 152 11.78 -13.81 -0.66
C LEU A 152 10.95 -13.36 -1.88
N PRO A 153 11.60 -13.14 -3.05
CA PRO A 153 11.01 -12.45 -4.17
C PRO A 153 9.94 -13.23 -4.93
N ASP A 154 9.87 -14.54 -4.76
CA ASP A 154 8.95 -15.41 -5.50
C ASP A 154 7.55 -15.52 -4.84
N PHE A 155 7.35 -14.88 -3.69
CA PHE A 155 6.11 -14.96 -2.92
C PHE A 155 5.25 -13.70 -3.04
N ILE A 156 3.93 -13.93 -2.98
CA ILE A 156 2.94 -12.87 -2.79
C ILE A 156 2.92 -12.52 -1.30
N TRP A 157 3.11 -11.24 -0.97
CA TRP A 157 3.12 -10.78 0.41
C TRP A 157 1.92 -9.91 0.74
N ARG A 158 1.36 -10.10 1.93
CA ARG A 158 0.26 -9.30 2.45
C ARG A 158 0.28 -9.20 3.98
N PRO A 159 -0.29 -8.14 4.58
CA PRO A 159 -0.38 -8.06 6.03
C PRO A 159 -1.50 -8.96 6.55
N CYS A 160 -1.40 -9.35 7.83
CA CYS A 160 -2.46 -10.07 8.55
C CYS A 160 -2.55 -9.59 10.00
N SER A 161 -3.75 -9.71 10.57
CA SER A 161 -3.98 -9.74 12.02
C SER A 161 -4.37 -11.16 12.46
N SER A 162 -4.75 -11.36 13.74
CA SER A 162 -5.18 -12.66 14.24
C SER A 162 -6.30 -13.30 13.41
N ASP A 163 -7.25 -12.47 12.95
CA ASP A 163 -8.54 -12.93 12.40
C ASP A 163 -8.74 -12.58 10.93
N THR A 164 -7.85 -11.78 10.33
CA THR A 164 -8.04 -11.29 8.97
C THR A 164 -6.73 -11.12 8.23
N VAL A 165 -6.79 -11.17 6.91
CA VAL A 165 -5.70 -10.81 6.00
C VAL A 165 -6.12 -9.57 5.22
N GLY A 166 -5.19 -8.62 5.05
CA GLY A 166 -5.49 -7.31 4.50
C GLY A 166 -4.70 -6.94 3.25
N SER A 167 -4.67 -5.65 3.01
CA SER A 167 -3.87 -4.95 2.00
C SER A 167 -2.83 -4.05 2.71
N PRO A 168 -1.77 -3.62 2.01
CA PRO A 168 -1.47 -3.85 0.59
C PRO A 168 -1.10 -5.29 0.27
N VAL A 169 -1.33 -5.70 -0.98
CA VAL A 169 -0.85 -6.99 -1.50
C VAL A 169 0.28 -6.73 -2.48
N ILE A 170 1.43 -7.36 -2.25
CA ILE A 170 2.62 -7.22 -3.10
C ILE A 170 2.76 -8.48 -3.96
N PHE A 171 2.75 -8.30 -5.28
CA PHE A 171 2.94 -9.37 -6.25
C PHE A 171 4.31 -9.27 -6.91
N PRO A 172 5.06 -10.38 -7.03
CA PRO A 172 6.26 -10.45 -7.84
C PRO A 172 5.94 -10.40 -9.34
N SER A 173 6.95 -10.07 -10.16
CA SER A 173 6.82 -9.88 -11.61
C SER A 173 6.29 -11.09 -12.37
N CYS A 174 6.47 -12.31 -11.86
CA CYS A 174 5.93 -13.52 -12.48
C CYS A 174 4.39 -13.52 -12.58
N PHE A 175 3.69 -12.69 -11.79
CA PHE A 175 2.23 -12.53 -11.87
C PHE A 175 1.77 -11.32 -12.68
N PHE A 176 2.67 -10.51 -13.24
CA PHE A 176 2.29 -9.27 -13.92
C PHE A 176 1.39 -9.49 -15.13
N GLU A 177 1.66 -10.50 -15.93
CA GLU A 177 0.80 -10.82 -17.07
C GLU A 177 -0.59 -11.33 -16.63
N GLU A 178 -0.66 -12.10 -15.54
CA GLU A 178 -1.95 -12.53 -15.01
C GLU A 178 -2.74 -11.37 -14.39
N LEU A 179 -2.06 -10.42 -13.72
CA LEU A 179 -2.67 -9.19 -13.20
C LEU A 179 -3.25 -8.30 -14.31
N LYS A 180 -2.57 -8.20 -15.46
CA LYS A 180 -3.08 -7.45 -16.63
C LYS A 180 -4.28 -8.11 -17.29
N ASN A 181 -4.47 -9.42 -17.11
CA ASN A 181 -5.50 -10.23 -17.72
C ASN A 181 -6.55 -10.78 -16.75
N LEU A 182 -6.81 -10.05 -15.66
CA LEU A 182 -7.82 -10.45 -14.67
C LEU A 182 -9.23 -10.50 -15.29
N PRO A 183 -10.08 -11.45 -14.85
CA PRO A 183 -11.48 -11.50 -15.27
C PRO A 183 -12.23 -10.19 -14.91
N PRO A 184 -13.28 -9.82 -15.67
CA PRO A 184 -14.10 -8.64 -15.40
C PRO A 184 -14.57 -8.58 -13.94
N LYS A 185 -14.52 -7.40 -13.32
CA LYS A 185 -14.92 -7.11 -11.92
C LYS A 185 -14.09 -7.82 -10.86
N LYS A 186 -13.03 -8.53 -11.23
CA LYS A 186 -12.14 -9.21 -10.28
C LYS A 186 -10.90 -8.37 -9.97
N GLY A 187 -10.31 -8.59 -8.81
CA GLY A 187 -9.03 -8.01 -8.38
C GLY A 187 -7.98 -9.09 -8.16
N GLY A 188 -6.81 -8.73 -7.68
CA GLY A 188 -5.67 -9.62 -7.44
C GLY A 188 -5.94 -10.81 -6.51
N ASN A 189 -7.02 -10.75 -5.71
CA ASN A 189 -7.42 -11.88 -4.87
C ASN A 189 -7.72 -13.19 -5.64
N VAL A 190 -8.03 -13.11 -6.94
CA VAL A 190 -8.17 -14.30 -7.79
C VAL A 190 -6.85 -15.06 -7.87
N ILE A 191 -5.74 -14.34 -8.03
CA ILE A 191 -4.38 -14.90 -8.06
C ILE A 191 -4.02 -15.45 -6.68
N VAL A 192 -4.26 -14.67 -5.62
CA VAL A 192 -4.03 -15.10 -4.23
C VAL A 192 -4.73 -16.43 -3.94
N SER A 193 -6.00 -16.56 -4.34
CA SER A 193 -6.79 -17.79 -4.13
C SER A 193 -6.32 -18.98 -4.99
N ARG A 194 -5.77 -18.70 -6.17
CA ARG A 194 -5.25 -19.72 -7.08
C ARG A 194 -3.91 -20.30 -6.63
N TYR A 195 -3.08 -19.46 -5.98
CA TYR A 195 -1.73 -19.83 -5.56
C TYR A 195 -1.52 -19.70 -4.05
N PRO A 196 -2.32 -20.37 -3.20
CA PRO A 196 -2.25 -20.19 -1.74
C PRO A 196 -0.89 -20.59 -1.15
N ASN A 197 -0.19 -21.52 -1.78
CA ASN A 197 1.15 -21.96 -1.34
C ASN A 197 2.24 -20.89 -1.58
N LEU A 198 2.00 -19.91 -2.45
CA LEU A 198 2.90 -18.79 -2.74
C LEU A 198 2.54 -17.53 -1.93
N VAL A 199 1.51 -17.58 -1.10
CA VAL A 199 1.14 -16.46 -0.25
C VAL A 199 1.89 -16.53 1.08
N ARG A 200 2.44 -15.39 1.49
CA ARG A 200 3.05 -15.19 2.80
C ARG A 200 2.41 -13.99 3.48
N THR A 201 2.30 -14.07 4.78
CA THR A 201 1.69 -13.01 5.58
C THR A 201 2.69 -12.42 6.55
N LEU A 202 2.54 -11.11 6.81
CA LEU A 202 3.26 -10.38 7.83
C LEU A 202 2.27 -9.90 8.88
N PRO A 203 2.41 -10.28 10.16
CA PRO A 203 1.55 -9.75 11.21
C PRO A 203 1.70 -8.23 11.36
N VAL A 204 0.58 -7.52 11.44
CA VAL A 204 0.56 -6.08 11.78
C VAL A 204 0.59 -5.87 13.27
N SER A 205 1.03 -4.69 13.71
CA SER A 205 1.05 -4.32 15.13
C SER A 205 -0.35 -4.07 15.68
N TYR A 206 -1.23 -3.51 14.85
CA TYR A 206 -2.60 -3.16 15.21
C TYR A 206 -3.56 -3.62 14.11
N SER A 207 -4.64 -4.30 14.48
CA SER A 207 -5.66 -4.79 13.51
C SER A 207 -6.33 -3.67 12.73
N GLU A 208 -6.39 -2.48 13.32
CA GLU A 208 -6.92 -1.25 12.73
C GLU A 208 -6.23 -0.85 11.44
N GLU A 209 -4.94 -1.19 11.28
CA GLU A 209 -4.19 -0.94 10.04
C GLU A 209 -4.86 -1.53 8.79
N LEU A 210 -5.62 -2.61 8.96
CA LEU A 210 -6.23 -3.36 7.86
C LEU A 210 -7.69 -2.96 7.58
N LYS A 211 -8.22 -1.94 8.27
CA LYS A 211 -9.61 -1.51 8.11
C LYS A 211 -9.79 -0.56 6.94
N ASP A 212 -10.70 -0.91 6.05
CA ASP A 212 -11.24 0.00 5.04
C ASP A 212 -12.28 0.93 5.69
N ILE A 213 -12.36 2.17 5.26
CA ILE A 213 -13.43 3.10 5.66
C ILE A 213 -14.52 3.07 4.60
N ASP A 214 -15.66 2.46 4.89
CA ASP A 214 -16.79 2.32 3.96
C ASP A 214 -18.03 3.14 4.34
N THR A 215 -18.11 3.59 5.60
CA THR A 215 -19.25 4.36 6.14
C THR A 215 -18.78 5.58 6.92
N LYS A 216 -19.69 6.56 7.14
CA LYS A 216 -19.42 7.74 7.97
C LYS A 216 -19.20 7.38 9.44
N GLU A 217 -19.87 6.34 9.92
CA GLU A 217 -19.71 5.81 11.28
C GLU A 217 -18.30 5.25 11.49
N GLU A 218 -17.76 4.51 10.50
CA GLU A 218 -16.39 4.01 10.54
C GLU A 218 -15.37 5.15 10.50
N LEU A 219 -15.63 6.19 9.69
CA LEU A 219 -14.79 7.38 9.66
C LEU A 219 -14.71 8.06 11.03
N LEU A 220 -15.87 8.26 11.68
CA LEU A 220 -15.96 8.83 13.03
C LEU A 220 -15.25 7.95 14.08
N ALA A 221 -15.39 6.65 13.97
CA ALA A 221 -14.71 5.72 14.89
C ALA A 221 -13.19 5.77 14.73
N VAL A 222 -12.70 5.94 13.49
CA VAL A 222 -11.27 6.03 13.21
C VAL A 222 -10.69 7.39 13.58
N SER A 223 -11.45 8.49 13.50
CA SER A 223 -10.96 9.83 13.83
C SER A 223 -10.40 9.94 15.26
N GLN A 224 -10.91 9.13 16.20
CA GLN A 224 -10.43 9.09 17.58
C GLN A 224 -8.96 8.64 17.74
N TYR A 225 -8.39 7.98 16.73
CA TYR A 225 -6.98 7.56 16.75
C TYR A 225 -6.02 8.68 16.31
N PHE A 226 -6.56 9.81 15.84
CA PHE A 226 -5.77 10.94 15.33
C PHE A 226 -5.85 12.19 16.23
N GLU A 227 -6.60 12.13 17.33
CA GLU A 227 -6.67 13.16 18.38
C GLU A 227 -5.51 12.96 19.40
#